data_e520bc02c7f5b22d40b9e2cf5b29f7c6
#
_entry.id   e520bc02c7f5b22d40b9e2cf5b29f7c6
#
_cell.length_a   1.000
_cell.length_b   1.000
_cell.length_c   1.000
_cell.angle_alpha   90.00
_cell.angle_beta   90.00
_cell.angle_gamma   90.00
#
_symmetry.space_group_name_H-M   'P 1'
#
loop_
_entity.id
_entity.type
_entity.pdbx_description
1 polymer ?
#
loop_
_entity_poly.entity_id
_entity_poly.type
_entity_poly.pdbx_seq_one_letter_code
_entity_poly.pdbx_strand_id
1 'polypeptide(L)'
;MTVTYAPRTDAPRLVAGKIRDVDVVLDLGPGISPQPYLTRCLHICVDAHRPYLERVARERAGDPRYVLLNATWDQAIGMFPDKSVDSVFALDFIEHLDKQDGLRMLREAERVARQQIVVFTPHGFFPQSYDDPGKPDRWGMDGGYWQTHRSGWAPDDFGDDWDIVVCHDCIELDQNNQPMARPVGALWALRTLSPPTPRRHQVVKDPSVWAHVKGLLEQGLPPPVFRRLQSVWGGVLRRIGRA
;
A
#
# COMPACT_ATOMS: atom_id res chain seq x y z
N MET A 1 18.41 13.50 -8.03
CA MET A 1 17.52 12.63 -8.85
C MET A 1 18.37 11.75 -9.75
N THR A 2 18.12 10.45 -9.77
CA THR A 2 18.74 9.51 -10.71
C THR A 2 17.66 8.99 -11.66
N VAL A 3 17.87 9.12 -12.98
CA VAL A 3 16.94 8.59 -13.98
C VAL A 3 17.61 7.45 -14.74
N THR A 4 16.99 6.27 -14.72
CA THR A 4 17.44 5.07 -15.42
C THR A 4 16.42 4.71 -16.49
N TYR A 5 16.87 4.55 -17.73
CA TYR A 5 16.02 4.08 -18.83
C TYR A 5 16.20 2.57 -19.00
N ALA A 6 15.10 1.85 -19.09
CA ALA A 6 15.13 0.40 -19.22
C ALA A 6 14.05 -0.08 -20.20
N PRO A 7 14.32 -1.16 -20.97
CA PRO A 7 13.31 -1.79 -21.78
C PRO A 7 12.26 -2.47 -20.89
N ARG A 8 11.07 -2.71 -21.44
CA ARG A 8 9.93 -3.34 -20.74
C ARG A 8 10.28 -4.67 -20.08
N THR A 9 11.18 -5.43 -20.67
CA THR A 9 11.63 -6.73 -20.12
C THR A 9 12.41 -6.59 -18.83
N ASP A 10 13.10 -5.48 -18.61
CA ASP A 10 14.06 -5.28 -17.51
C ASP A 10 13.55 -4.34 -16.44
N ALA A 11 12.71 -3.36 -16.81
CA ALA A 11 12.21 -2.34 -15.89
C ALA A 11 11.57 -2.92 -14.62
N PRO A 12 10.65 -3.92 -14.68
CA PRO A 12 10.05 -4.49 -13.47
C PRO A 12 11.08 -5.14 -12.52
N ARG A 13 12.09 -5.80 -13.08
CA ARG A 13 13.16 -6.42 -12.28
C ARG A 13 14.05 -5.37 -11.61
N LEU A 14 14.40 -4.31 -12.34
CA LEU A 14 15.19 -3.21 -11.79
C LEU A 14 14.44 -2.53 -10.64
N VAL A 15 13.15 -2.26 -10.82
CA VAL A 15 12.29 -1.68 -9.80
C VAL A 15 12.19 -2.59 -8.57
N ALA A 16 11.92 -3.88 -8.77
CA ALA A 16 11.84 -4.84 -7.67
C ALA A 16 13.14 -4.90 -6.85
N GLY A 17 14.31 -4.77 -7.53
CA GLY A 17 15.62 -4.73 -6.85
C GLY A 17 15.87 -3.47 -6.01
N LYS A 18 15.08 -2.40 -6.23
CA LYS A 18 15.17 -1.13 -5.48
C LYS A 18 14.18 -1.06 -4.32
N ILE A 19 13.11 -1.85 -4.36
CA ILE A 19 12.09 -1.90 -3.31
C ILE A 19 12.63 -2.68 -2.11
N ARG A 20 12.47 -2.11 -0.94
CA ARG A 20 12.91 -2.71 0.34
C ARG A 20 11.81 -3.57 0.94
N ASP A 21 12.17 -4.68 1.53
CA ASP A 21 11.28 -5.46 2.38
C ASP A 21 10.87 -4.64 3.61
N VAL A 22 9.57 -4.62 3.88
CA VAL A 22 8.98 -3.86 4.99
C VAL A 22 7.84 -4.66 5.62
N ASP A 23 7.41 -4.26 6.82
CA ASP A 23 6.32 -4.95 7.53
C ASP A 23 4.94 -4.32 7.31
N VAL A 24 4.86 -3.01 7.02
CA VAL A 24 3.59 -2.30 6.84
C VAL A 24 3.62 -1.44 5.58
N VAL A 25 2.69 -1.71 4.68
CA VAL A 25 2.47 -0.95 3.46
C VAL A 25 1.12 -0.24 3.52
N LEU A 26 1.11 1.05 3.23
CA LEU A 26 -0.08 1.81 2.85
C LEU A 26 -0.14 1.84 1.33
N ASP A 27 -1.17 1.22 0.76
CA ASP A 27 -1.39 1.08 -0.68
C ASP A 27 -2.57 1.98 -1.08
N LEU A 28 -2.28 3.06 -1.80
CA LEU A 28 -3.25 4.08 -2.19
C LEU A 28 -3.78 3.80 -3.59
N GLY A 29 -5.10 3.65 -3.71
CA GLY A 29 -5.77 3.37 -4.96
C GLY A 29 -5.40 2.02 -5.58
N PRO A 30 -5.36 0.91 -4.82
CA PRO A 30 -4.97 -0.39 -5.36
C PRO A 30 -5.97 -0.93 -6.39
N GLY A 31 -7.13 -0.31 -6.53
CA GLY A 31 -8.18 -0.81 -7.39
C GLY A 31 -8.56 -2.24 -7.00
N ILE A 32 -8.50 -3.15 -7.97
CA ILE A 32 -8.75 -4.59 -7.73
C ILE A 32 -7.47 -5.40 -7.48
N SER A 33 -6.30 -4.77 -7.57
CA SER A 33 -5.00 -5.47 -7.53
C SER A 33 -4.02 -4.73 -6.61
N PRO A 34 -4.00 -5.07 -5.31
CA PRO A 34 -2.99 -4.53 -4.40
C PRO A 34 -1.57 -4.76 -4.91
N GLN A 35 -0.65 -3.89 -4.51
CA GLN A 35 0.74 -3.90 -4.96
C GLN A 35 1.35 -5.32 -4.93
N PRO A 36 2.06 -5.75 -5.99
CA PRO A 36 2.53 -7.13 -6.13
C PRO A 36 3.95 -7.36 -5.60
N TYR A 37 4.69 -6.30 -5.27
CA TYR A 37 6.13 -6.38 -4.95
C TYR A 37 6.41 -7.02 -3.60
N LEU A 38 5.58 -6.71 -2.59
CA LEU A 38 5.76 -7.16 -1.22
C LEU A 38 4.57 -8.03 -0.79
N THR A 39 4.82 -9.26 -0.40
CA THR A 39 3.77 -10.23 -0.07
C THR A 39 3.77 -10.68 1.39
N ARG A 40 4.81 -10.31 2.16
CA ARG A 40 4.98 -10.73 3.56
C ARG A 40 4.75 -9.61 4.57
N CYS A 41 4.05 -8.55 4.17
CA CYS A 41 3.75 -7.38 4.98
C CYS A 41 2.26 -7.25 5.26
N LEU A 42 1.90 -6.39 6.21
CA LEU A 42 0.54 -5.91 6.37
C LEU A 42 0.23 -4.91 5.24
N HIS A 43 -0.82 -5.17 4.49
CA HIS A 43 -1.31 -4.30 3.43
C HIS A 43 -2.50 -3.49 3.94
N ILE A 44 -2.35 -2.19 4.04
CA ILE A 44 -3.45 -1.26 4.31
C ILE A 44 -3.85 -0.67 2.96
N CYS A 45 -4.89 -1.24 2.36
CA CYS A 45 -5.40 -0.87 1.04
C CYS A 45 -6.47 0.21 1.20
N VAL A 46 -6.26 1.36 0.58
CA VAL A 46 -7.19 2.50 0.61
C VAL A 46 -7.73 2.75 -0.79
N ASP A 47 -9.02 2.65 -0.97
CA ASP A 47 -9.67 2.95 -2.24
C ASP A 47 -11.02 3.64 -2.01
N ALA A 48 -11.31 4.67 -2.82
CA ALA A 48 -12.56 5.41 -2.75
C ALA A 48 -13.73 4.61 -3.33
N HIS A 49 -13.46 3.72 -4.29
CA HIS A 49 -14.47 2.91 -4.94
C HIS A 49 -14.66 1.57 -4.23
N ARG A 50 -15.69 1.52 -3.39
CA ARG A 50 -16.01 0.37 -2.55
C ARG A 50 -16.08 -0.97 -3.30
N PRO A 51 -16.69 -1.07 -4.51
CA PRO A 51 -16.75 -2.33 -5.23
C PRO A 51 -15.37 -2.95 -5.55
N TYR A 52 -14.33 -2.14 -5.75
CA TYR A 52 -12.97 -2.64 -5.93
C TYR A 52 -12.46 -3.36 -4.68
N LEU A 53 -12.61 -2.73 -3.52
CA LEU A 53 -12.23 -3.34 -2.25
C LEU A 53 -13.04 -4.60 -1.92
N GLU A 54 -14.32 -4.63 -2.27
CA GLU A 54 -15.15 -5.84 -2.12
C GLU A 54 -14.64 -6.99 -2.98
N ARG A 55 -14.11 -6.71 -4.17
CA ARG A 55 -13.44 -7.70 -4.99
C ARG A 55 -12.15 -8.18 -4.35
N VAL A 56 -11.29 -7.28 -3.89
CA VAL A 56 -10.07 -7.63 -3.13
C VAL A 56 -10.41 -8.48 -1.91
N ALA A 57 -11.46 -8.11 -1.14
CA ALA A 57 -11.91 -8.87 0.03
C ALA A 57 -12.30 -10.32 -0.31
N ARG A 58 -12.97 -10.53 -1.43
CA ARG A 58 -13.31 -11.90 -1.90
C ARG A 58 -12.08 -12.69 -2.32
N GLU A 59 -11.16 -12.06 -3.07
CA GLU A 59 -9.96 -12.72 -3.59
C GLU A 59 -8.92 -13.00 -2.49
N ARG A 60 -8.93 -12.20 -1.41
CA ARG A 60 -8.04 -12.33 -0.24
C ARG A 60 -8.74 -12.85 1.00
N ALA A 61 -9.90 -13.50 0.84
CA ALA A 61 -10.69 -13.99 1.95
C ALA A 61 -9.86 -14.89 2.87
N GLY A 62 -9.85 -14.56 4.19
CA GLY A 62 -9.11 -15.31 5.21
C GLY A 62 -7.62 -14.95 5.32
N ASP A 63 -7.10 -14.04 4.52
CA ASP A 63 -5.73 -13.55 4.67
C ASP A 63 -5.71 -12.35 5.65
N PRO A 64 -5.19 -12.51 6.88
CA PRO A 64 -5.19 -11.47 7.90
C PRO A 64 -4.23 -10.31 7.61
N ARG A 65 -3.45 -10.40 6.53
CA ARG A 65 -2.49 -9.35 6.15
C ARG A 65 -3.14 -8.18 5.43
N TYR A 66 -4.43 -8.27 5.05
CA TYR A 66 -5.11 -7.21 4.32
C TYR A 66 -6.09 -6.45 5.21
N VAL A 67 -5.89 -5.15 5.31
CA VAL A 67 -6.82 -4.19 5.90
C VAL A 67 -7.37 -3.33 4.79
N LEU A 68 -8.69 -3.31 4.60
CA LEU A 68 -9.34 -2.60 3.50
C LEU A 68 -10.08 -1.38 4.04
N LEU A 69 -9.74 -0.19 3.56
CA LEU A 69 -10.31 1.09 3.99
C LEU A 69 -11.00 1.75 2.81
N ASN A 70 -12.32 1.84 2.86
CA ASN A 70 -13.08 2.59 1.85
C ASN A 70 -13.08 4.08 2.20
N ALA A 71 -12.18 4.81 1.62
CA ALA A 71 -12.00 6.25 1.79
C ALA A 71 -11.24 6.83 0.59
N THR A 72 -11.33 8.15 0.39
CA THR A 72 -10.40 8.84 -0.51
C THR A 72 -9.00 8.87 0.11
N TRP A 73 -7.97 9.03 -0.74
CA TRP A 73 -6.59 9.04 -0.28
C TRP A 73 -6.31 10.10 0.79
N ASP A 74 -6.89 11.30 0.64
CA ASP A 74 -6.69 12.43 1.54
C ASP A 74 -7.41 12.22 2.88
N GLN A 75 -8.61 11.64 2.88
CA GLN A 75 -9.29 11.24 4.11
C GLN A 75 -8.48 10.20 4.87
N ALA A 76 -8.02 9.16 4.19
CA ALA A 76 -7.29 8.08 4.83
C ALA A 76 -5.91 8.54 5.34
N ILE A 77 -5.09 9.18 4.48
CA ILE A 77 -3.71 9.53 4.85
C ILE A 77 -3.66 10.53 6.01
N GLY A 78 -4.68 11.38 6.14
CA GLY A 78 -4.83 12.31 7.25
C GLY A 78 -5.05 11.63 8.61
N MET A 79 -5.49 10.38 8.63
CA MET A 79 -5.67 9.60 9.87
C MET A 79 -4.36 8.97 10.36
N PHE A 80 -3.33 8.91 9.52
CA PHE A 80 -2.05 8.30 9.88
C PHE A 80 -1.12 9.32 10.52
N PRO A 81 -0.56 9.04 11.70
CA PRO A 81 0.49 9.85 12.31
C PRO A 81 1.74 9.90 11.42
N ASP A 82 2.62 10.87 11.69
CA ASP A 82 3.93 10.95 11.04
C ASP A 82 4.72 9.64 11.25
N LYS A 83 5.35 9.18 10.18
CA LYS A 83 6.21 7.99 10.21
C LYS A 83 5.54 6.73 10.78
N SER A 84 4.23 6.56 10.53
CA SER A 84 3.43 5.46 11.09
C SER A 84 3.42 4.19 10.24
N VAL A 85 3.69 4.29 8.94
CA VAL A 85 3.82 3.13 8.02
C VAL A 85 5.24 3.00 7.50
N ASP A 86 5.64 1.82 7.03
CA ASP A 86 6.98 1.66 6.49
C ASP A 86 7.10 2.17 5.08
N SER A 87 6.14 1.81 4.24
CA SER A 87 6.11 2.19 2.83
C SER A 87 4.75 2.74 2.44
N VAL A 88 4.75 3.71 1.52
CA VAL A 88 3.55 4.12 0.77
C VAL A 88 3.72 3.70 -0.68
N PHE A 89 2.72 3.01 -1.21
CA PHE A 89 2.61 2.65 -2.61
C PHE A 89 1.45 3.42 -3.25
N ALA A 90 1.67 3.90 -4.47
CA ALA A 90 0.67 4.54 -5.33
C ALA A 90 0.96 4.07 -6.77
N LEU A 91 0.40 2.91 -7.12
CA LEU A 91 0.65 2.26 -8.40
C LEU A 91 -0.56 2.42 -9.31
N ASP A 92 -0.37 3.03 -10.48
CA ASP A 92 -1.45 3.33 -11.43
C ASP A 92 -2.56 4.15 -10.73
N PHE A 93 -2.15 5.20 -9.99
CA PHE A 93 -3.03 5.95 -9.09
C PHE A 93 -2.87 7.48 -9.22
N ILE A 94 -1.64 8.00 -9.20
CA ILE A 94 -1.39 9.46 -9.10
C ILE A 94 -1.89 10.23 -10.32
N GLU A 95 -1.97 9.61 -11.49
CA GLU A 95 -2.52 10.16 -12.72
C GLU A 95 -4.04 10.40 -12.66
N HIS A 96 -4.74 9.70 -11.76
CA HIS A 96 -6.17 9.90 -11.52
C HIS A 96 -6.48 11.13 -10.67
N LEU A 97 -5.45 11.74 -10.08
CA LEU A 97 -5.57 12.98 -9.31
C LEU A 97 -5.26 14.19 -10.19
N ASP A 98 -5.88 15.34 -9.86
CA ASP A 98 -5.39 16.60 -10.40
C ASP A 98 -3.94 16.82 -9.98
N LYS A 99 -3.14 17.49 -10.81
CA LYS A 99 -1.69 17.64 -10.58
C LYS A 99 -1.35 18.17 -9.19
N GLN A 100 -2.11 19.16 -8.70
CA GLN A 100 -1.88 19.75 -7.38
C GLN A 100 -2.18 18.77 -6.24
N ASP A 101 -3.23 17.95 -6.40
CA ASP A 101 -3.57 16.90 -5.45
C ASP A 101 -2.55 15.77 -5.46
N GLY A 102 -2.02 15.39 -6.64
CA GLY A 102 -0.91 14.45 -6.73
C GLY A 102 0.35 14.95 -6.00
N LEU A 103 0.72 16.21 -6.18
CA LEU A 103 1.84 16.82 -5.45
C LEU A 103 1.58 16.89 -3.94
N ARG A 104 0.33 17.13 -3.52
CA ARG A 104 -0.05 17.07 -2.11
C ARG A 104 0.05 15.66 -1.56
N MET A 105 -0.41 14.66 -2.33
CA MET A 105 -0.31 13.25 -1.97
C MET A 105 1.13 12.81 -1.75
N LEU A 106 2.07 13.22 -2.62
CA LEU A 106 3.50 12.93 -2.45
C LEU A 106 4.05 13.49 -1.13
N ARG A 107 3.70 14.74 -0.76
CA ARG A 107 4.11 15.34 0.52
C ARG A 107 3.55 14.58 1.73
N GLU A 108 2.28 14.19 1.67
CA GLU A 108 1.66 13.41 2.73
C GLU A 108 2.25 11.99 2.82
N ALA A 109 2.57 11.37 1.67
CA ALA A 109 3.29 10.09 1.65
C ALA A 109 4.66 10.21 2.34
N GLU A 110 5.38 11.31 2.12
CA GLU A 110 6.64 11.59 2.84
C GLU A 110 6.44 11.74 4.34
N ARG A 111 5.35 12.38 4.76
CA ARG A 111 5.02 12.55 6.17
C ARG A 111 4.78 11.20 6.86
N VAL A 112 3.97 10.34 6.27
CA VAL A 112 3.52 9.09 6.93
C VAL A 112 4.49 7.92 6.75
N ALA A 113 5.25 7.86 5.64
CA ALA A 113 6.20 6.80 5.38
C ALA A 113 7.49 6.97 6.19
N ARG A 114 8.00 5.87 6.72
CA ARG A 114 9.30 5.81 7.43
C ARG A 114 10.48 5.51 6.52
N GLN A 115 10.29 4.61 5.54
CA GLN A 115 11.40 3.99 4.82
C GLN A 115 11.40 4.29 3.34
N GLN A 116 10.25 4.18 2.66
CA GLN A 116 10.19 4.38 1.21
C GLN A 116 8.81 4.77 0.71
N ILE A 117 8.81 5.39 -0.48
CA ILE A 117 7.63 5.67 -1.29
C ILE A 117 7.87 5.06 -2.66
N VAL A 118 6.85 4.42 -3.23
CA VAL A 118 6.89 3.81 -4.56
C VAL A 118 5.67 4.28 -5.35
N VAL A 119 5.93 4.94 -6.46
CA VAL A 119 4.90 5.43 -7.38
C VAL A 119 5.11 4.75 -8.73
N PHE A 120 4.04 4.35 -9.38
CA PHE A 120 4.03 3.95 -10.79
C PHE A 120 2.94 4.74 -11.50
N THR A 121 3.23 5.26 -12.71
CA THR A 121 2.29 6.02 -13.51
C THR A 121 2.72 6.02 -14.99
N PRO A 122 1.83 6.26 -15.95
CA PRO A 122 2.22 6.54 -17.32
C PRO A 122 3.21 7.71 -17.40
N HIS A 123 4.17 7.62 -18.32
CA HIS A 123 5.13 8.69 -18.60
C HIS A 123 4.49 9.75 -19.50
N GLY A 124 4.25 10.93 -18.96
CA GLY A 124 3.47 11.98 -19.60
C GLY A 124 1.96 11.79 -19.37
N PHE A 125 1.17 12.54 -20.10
CA PHE A 125 -0.29 12.41 -20.02
C PHE A 125 -0.77 11.30 -20.97
N PHE A 126 -1.33 10.25 -20.40
CA PHE A 126 -1.98 9.18 -21.14
C PHE A 126 -3.50 9.39 -21.10
N PRO A 127 -4.16 9.72 -22.23
CA PRO A 127 -5.60 9.95 -22.24
C PRO A 127 -6.38 8.69 -21.87
N GLN A 128 -7.13 8.75 -20.81
CA GLN A 128 -8.09 7.74 -20.37
C GLN A 128 -9.28 8.46 -19.76
N SER A 129 -10.48 8.24 -20.31
CA SER A 129 -11.70 8.87 -19.85
C SER A 129 -12.88 7.92 -19.92
N TYR A 130 -13.77 8.01 -18.93
CA TYR A 130 -15.00 7.25 -18.83
C TYR A 130 -16.18 8.22 -18.68
N ASP A 131 -16.40 9.04 -19.73
CA ASP A 131 -17.42 10.12 -19.73
C ASP A 131 -18.86 9.58 -19.84
N ASP A 132 -19.03 8.33 -20.24
CA ASP A 132 -20.34 7.68 -20.32
C ASP A 132 -20.64 6.90 -19.03
N PRO A 133 -21.57 7.36 -18.18
CA PRO A 133 -21.92 6.68 -16.94
C PRO A 133 -22.45 5.25 -17.09
N GLY A 134 -22.93 4.89 -18.31
CA GLY A 134 -23.39 3.54 -18.61
C GLY A 134 -22.29 2.60 -19.07
N LYS A 135 -21.06 3.10 -19.26
CA LYS A 135 -19.95 2.32 -19.77
C LYS A 135 -19.08 1.81 -18.63
N PRO A 136 -18.88 0.49 -18.52
CA PRO A 136 -18.02 -0.05 -17.48
C PRO A 136 -16.57 0.39 -17.69
N ASP A 137 -15.81 0.45 -16.58
CA ASP A 137 -14.39 0.65 -16.60
C ASP A 137 -13.65 -0.57 -17.22
N ARG A 138 -12.32 -0.49 -17.32
CA ARG A 138 -11.48 -1.56 -17.89
C ARG A 138 -11.62 -2.93 -17.20
N TRP A 139 -12.19 -2.98 -16.01
CA TRP A 139 -12.42 -4.20 -15.22
C TRP A 139 -13.88 -4.66 -15.26
N GLY A 140 -14.73 -3.99 -16.06
CA GLY A 140 -16.14 -4.33 -16.20
C GLY A 140 -16.99 -3.86 -15.01
N MET A 141 -16.54 -2.85 -14.26
CA MET A 141 -17.19 -2.31 -13.07
C MET A 141 -17.58 -0.83 -13.28
N ASP A 142 -18.26 -0.23 -12.33
CA ASP A 142 -18.77 1.15 -12.41
C ASP A 142 -17.80 2.20 -11.85
N GLY A 143 -16.50 1.88 -11.80
CA GLY A 143 -15.47 2.75 -11.25
C GLY A 143 -14.89 3.79 -12.20
N GLY A 144 -15.47 4.03 -13.38
CA GLY A 144 -14.90 4.85 -14.44
C GLY A 144 -14.50 6.26 -14.00
N TYR A 145 -15.29 6.91 -13.11
CA TYR A 145 -14.94 8.20 -12.55
C TYR A 145 -13.56 8.19 -11.88
N TRP A 146 -13.25 7.13 -11.13
CA TRP A 146 -11.99 6.95 -10.40
C TRP A 146 -10.84 6.52 -11.32
N GLN A 147 -11.16 5.96 -12.49
CA GLN A 147 -10.22 5.50 -13.51
C GLN A 147 -9.89 6.55 -14.58
N THR A 148 -10.52 7.71 -14.54
CA THR A 148 -10.22 8.81 -15.47
C THR A 148 -8.89 9.46 -15.13
N HIS A 149 -8.02 9.62 -16.13
CA HIS A 149 -6.75 10.33 -15.97
C HIS A 149 -6.95 11.84 -16.00
N ARG A 150 -6.39 12.54 -15.01
CA ARG A 150 -6.48 13.99 -14.83
C ARG A 150 -5.15 14.70 -14.93
N SER A 151 -4.05 13.96 -14.75
CA SER A 151 -2.71 14.54 -14.82
C SER A 151 -1.71 13.63 -15.54
N GLY A 152 -0.66 14.23 -16.08
CA GLY A 152 0.49 13.54 -16.63
C GLY A 152 1.73 13.77 -15.77
N TRP A 153 2.63 12.78 -15.73
CA TRP A 153 3.81 12.77 -14.86
C TRP A 153 5.08 12.49 -15.64
N ALA A 154 6.14 13.21 -15.32
CA ALA A 154 7.46 13.07 -15.90
C ALA A 154 8.53 13.06 -14.79
N PRO A 155 9.76 12.62 -15.05
CA PRO A 155 10.82 12.63 -14.05
C PRO A 155 10.99 13.97 -13.32
N ASP A 156 10.89 15.09 -14.02
CA ASP A 156 11.08 16.44 -13.47
C ASP A 156 9.97 16.87 -12.49
N ASP A 157 8.86 16.14 -12.41
CA ASP A 157 7.80 16.37 -11.44
C ASP A 157 8.17 15.87 -10.03
N PHE A 158 9.20 15.05 -9.92
CA PHE A 158 9.71 14.48 -8.68
C PHE A 158 10.98 15.24 -8.25
N GLY A 159 11.23 15.34 -6.96
CA GLY A 159 12.39 16.07 -6.43
C GLY A 159 13.73 15.33 -6.63
N ASP A 160 14.82 16.00 -6.26
CA ASP A 160 16.19 15.49 -6.46
C ASP A 160 16.50 14.18 -5.69
N ASP A 161 15.73 13.87 -4.65
CA ASP A 161 15.91 12.67 -3.80
C ASP A 161 15.20 11.42 -4.35
N TRP A 162 14.66 11.50 -5.57
CA TRP A 162 13.96 10.39 -6.20
C TRP A 162 14.87 9.61 -7.17
N ASP A 163 14.65 8.31 -7.20
CA ASP A 163 15.25 7.37 -8.13
C ASP A 163 14.16 6.92 -9.11
N ILE A 164 14.33 7.27 -10.38
CA ILE A 164 13.31 7.08 -11.41
C ILE A 164 13.76 6.00 -12.38
N VAL A 165 12.87 5.05 -12.67
CA VAL A 165 13.03 4.09 -13.76
C VAL A 165 12.01 4.41 -14.84
N VAL A 166 12.45 4.72 -16.04
CA VAL A 166 11.59 5.03 -17.20
C VAL A 166 11.65 3.89 -18.20
N CYS A 167 10.48 3.43 -18.61
CA CYS A 167 10.30 2.48 -19.70
C CYS A 167 9.50 3.19 -20.80
N HIS A 168 10.02 3.26 -22.01
CA HIS A 168 9.38 4.03 -23.08
C HIS A 168 8.22 3.31 -23.78
N ASP A 169 8.14 1.99 -23.67
CA ASP A 169 7.23 1.11 -24.42
C ASP A 169 6.43 0.18 -23.51
N CYS A 170 6.10 0.62 -22.31
CA CYS A 170 5.58 -0.23 -21.24
C CYS A 170 4.09 -0.53 -21.41
N ILE A 171 3.29 0.46 -21.85
CA ILE A 171 1.82 0.37 -21.93
C ILE A 171 1.46 0.13 -23.40
N GLU A 172 0.97 -1.07 -23.70
CA GLU A 172 0.62 -1.49 -25.07
C GLU A 172 -0.87 -1.45 -25.36
N LEU A 173 -1.70 -1.44 -24.32
CA LEU A 173 -3.16 -1.51 -24.43
C LEU A 173 -3.80 -0.18 -24.00
N ASP A 174 -4.84 0.22 -24.73
CA ASP A 174 -5.67 1.36 -24.36
C ASP A 174 -6.65 1.04 -23.20
N GLN A 175 -7.47 2.02 -22.84
CA GLN A 175 -8.51 1.88 -21.80
C GLN A 175 -9.57 0.80 -22.09
N ASN A 176 -9.72 0.38 -23.37
CA ASN A 176 -10.63 -0.66 -23.80
C ASN A 176 -9.94 -2.03 -23.97
N ASN A 177 -8.70 -2.17 -23.48
CA ASN A 177 -7.83 -3.33 -23.66
C ASN A 177 -7.55 -3.66 -25.14
N GLN A 178 -7.52 -2.63 -26.03
CA GLN A 178 -7.17 -2.79 -27.43
C GLN A 178 -5.68 -2.41 -27.65
N PRO A 179 -4.94 -3.15 -28.50
CA PRO A 179 -3.58 -2.80 -28.83
C PRO A 179 -3.47 -1.40 -29.43
N MET A 180 -2.53 -0.61 -28.92
CA MET A 180 -2.22 0.72 -29.46
C MET A 180 -1.24 0.63 -30.61
N ALA A 181 -1.35 1.55 -31.59
CA ALA A 181 -0.42 1.63 -32.73
C ALA A 181 1.03 1.94 -32.27
N ARG A 182 1.18 2.63 -31.14
CA ARG A 182 2.46 2.89 -30.48
C ARG A 182 2.28 2.74 -28.98
N PRO A 183 3.11 1.93 -28.32
CA PRO A 183 3.12 1.84 -26.88
C PRO A 183 3.42 3.19 -26.22
N VAL A 184 2.89 3.40 -25.02
CA VAL A 184 3.16 4.57 -24.20
C VAL A 184 4.16 4.20 -23.11
N GLY A 185 4.99 5.15 -22.73
CA GLY A 185 5.94 4.96 -21.64
C GLY A 185 5.27 4.91 -20.28
N ALA A 186 6.00 4.36 -19.35
CA ALA A 186 5.65 4.42 -17.92
C ALA A 186 6.90 4.77 -17.11
N LEU A 187 6.69 5.25 -15.90
CA LEU A 187 7.76 5.50 -14.95
C LEU A 187 7.43 4.91 -13.57
N TRP A 188 8.46 4.46 -12.91
CA TRP A 188 8.47 4.18 -11.48
C TRP A 188 9.31 5.24 -10.79
N ALA A 189 8.74 5.92 -9.82
CA ALA A 189 9.46 6.85 -8.96
C ALA A 189 9.57 6.24 -7.55
N LEU A 190 10.80 6.08 -7.09
CA LEU A 190 11.11 5.49 -5.78
C LEU A 190 11.85 6.53 -4.94
N ARG A 191 11.41 6.72 -3.70
CA ARG A 191 12.13 7.54 -2.74
C ARG A 191 12.47 6.74 -1.50
N THR A 192 13.74 6.72 -1.18
CA THR A 192 14.25 6.17 0.07
C THR A 192 14.34 7.27 1.10
N LEU A 193 13.62 7.14 2.23
CA LEU A 193 13.52 8.18 3.28
C LEU A 193 14.53 7.98 4.41
N SER A 194 14.81 6.74 4.79
CA SER A 194 15.80 6.43 5.83
C SER A 194 16.41 5.05 5.61
N PRO A 195 17.60 4.78 6.17
CA PRO A 195 18.13 3.41 6.24
C PRO A 195 17.13 2.49 6.94
N PRO A 196 17.07 1.19 6.60
CA PRO A 196 16.21 0.25 7.28
C PRO A 196 16.59 0.24 8.77
N THR A 197 15.67 0.64 9.62
CA THR A 197 15.84 0.52 11.06
C THR A 197 15.48 -0.90 11.44
N PRO A 198 16.38 -1.69 12.04
CA PRO A 198 16.02 -3.00 12.54
C PRO A 198 14.85 -2.83 13.52
N ARG A 199 13.69 -3.41 13.21
CA ARG A 199 12.59 -3.43 14.18
C ARG A 199 13.02 -4.31 15.33
N ARG A 200 13.29 -3.70 16.46
CA ARG A 200 13.17 -4.39 17.72
C ARG A 200 11.67 -4.46 18.02
N HIS A 201 11.04 -5.58 17.76
CA HIS A 201 9.78 -5.91 18.39
C HIS A 201 10.08 -6.02 19.89
N GLN A 202 10.11 -4.89 20.58
CA GLN A 202 9.98 -4.91 22.03
C GLN A 202 8.53 -5.32 22.28
N VAL A 203 8.33 -6.60 22.57
CA VAL A 203 7.16 -7.00 23.31
C VAL A 203 7.34 -6.28 24.65
N VAL A 204 6.71 -5.11 24.78
CA VAL A 204 6.58 -4.44 26.07
C VAL A 204 5.71 -5.37 26.89
N LYS A 205 6.34 -6.21 27.68
CA LYS A 205 5.70 -6.97 28.74
C LYS A 205 5.33 -5.94 29.79
N ASP A 206 4.22 -5.23 29.58
CA ASP A 206 3.66 -4.36 30.60
C ASP A 206 3.03 -5.25 31.67
N PRO A 207 3.63 -5.33 32.87
CA PRO A 207 3.08 -6.16 33.94
C PRO A 207 1.67 -5.73 34.35
N SER A 208 1.27 -4.47 34.09
CA SER A 208 -0.05 -3.92 34.41
C SER A 208 -1.15 -4.54 33.56
N VAL A 209 -0.87 -4.86 32.28
CA VAL A 209 -1.82 -5.53 31.39
C VAL A 209 -2.15 -6.92 31.92
N TRP A 210 -1.16 -7.66 32.40
CA TRP A 210 -1.39 -8.99 33.00
C TRP A 210 -2.13 -8.91 34.31
N ALA A 211 -1.86 -7.92 35.16
CA ALA A 211 -2.61 -7.69 36.39
C ALA A 211 -4.09 -7.38 36.10
N HIS A 212 -4.34 -6.56 35.05
CA HIS A 212 -5.70 -6.23 34.61
C HIS A 212 -6.44 -7.44 34.05
N VAL A 213 -5.82 -8.20 33.15
CA VAL A 213 -6.40 -9.43 32.56
C VAL A 213 -6.67 -10.48 33.67
N LYS A 214 -5.73 -10.64 34.61
CA LYS A 214 -5.91 -11.52 35.75
C LYS A 214 -7.10 -11.09 36.60
N GLY A 215 -7.24 -9.80 36.91
CA GLY A 215 -8.38 -9.27 37.68
C GLY A 215 -9.73 -9.51 36.98
N LEU A 216 -9.81 -9.34 35.65
CA LEU A 216 -11.01 -9.63 34.88
C LEU A 216 -11.38 -11.14 34.91
N LEU A 217 -10.40 -12.02 34.81
CA LEU A 217 -10.60 -13.46 34.84
C LEU A 217 -11.01 -13.95 36.25
N GLU A 218 -10.48 -13.33 37.30
CA GLU A 218 -10.86 -13.65 38.69
C GLU A 218 -12.30 -13.23 39.00
N GLN A 219 -12.78 -12.15 38.40
CA GLN A 219 -14.15 -11.65 38.59
C GLN A 219 -15.19 -12.40 37.75
N GLY A 220 -14.80 -12.96 36.59
CA GLY A 220 -15.72 -13.55 35.62
C GLY A 220 -15.77 -15.08 35.56
N LEU A 221 -14.86 -15.81 36.24
CA LEU A 221 -14.77 -17.26 36.14
C LEU A 221 -14.98 -17.96 37.49
N PRO A 222 -15.71 -19.09 37.50
CA PRO A 222 -15.81 -19.92 38.71
C PRO A 222 -14.42 -20.37 39.20
N PRO A 223 -14.15 -20.40 40.52
CA PRO A 223 -12.83 -20.70 41.06
C PRO A 223 -12.14 -21.98 40.56
N PRO A 224 -12.83 -23.09 40.30
CA PRO A 224 -12.18 -24.28 39.76
C PRO A 224 -11.70 -24.12 38.30
N VAL A 225 -12.40 -23.33 37.48
CA VAL A 225 -12.01 -23.04 36.08
C VAL A 225 -10.79 -22.14 36.06
N PHE A 226 -10.76 -21.13 36.91
CA PHE A 226 -9.63 -20.21 37.02
C PHE A 226 -8.33 -20.91 37.45
N ARG A 227 -8.39 -21.81 38.46
CA ARG A 227 -7.23 -22.61 38.89
C ARG A 227 -6.70 -23.51 37.81
N ARG A 228 -7.54 -24.09 36.95
CA ARG A 228 -7.15 -24.94 35.84
C ARG A 228 -6.44 -24.14 34.73
N LEU A 229 -6.90 -22.92 34.44
CA LEU A 229 -6.24 -22.02 33.52
C LEU A 229 -4.89 -21.55 34.07
N GLN A 230 -4.76 -21.22 35.34
CA GLN A 230 -3.48 -20.84 35.96
C GLN A 230 -2.42 -21.93 35.83
N SER A 231 -2.79 -23.22 35.98
CA SER A 231 -1.86 -24.35 35.83
C SER A 231 -1.31 -24.48 34.38
N VAL A 232 -2.18 -24.27 33.38
CA VAL A 232 -1.82 -24.33 31.97
C VAL A 232 -0.91 -23.13 31.57
N TRP A 233 -1.28 -21.92 32.00
CA TRP A 233 -0.54 -20.70 31.67
C TRP A 233 0.80 -20.60 32.42
N GLY A 234 0.89 -21.09 33.64
CA GLY A 234 2.15 -21.18 34.38
C GLY A 234 3.18 -22.08 33.69
N GLY A 235 2.72 -23.08 32.92
CA GLY A 235 3.57 -23.92 32.05
C GLY A 235 4.08 -23.18 30.79
N VAL A 236 3.23 -22.39 30.16
CA VAL A 236 3.56 -21.60 28.96
C VAL A 236 4.54 -20.48 29.28
N LEU A 237 4.31 -19.74 30.38
CA LEU A 237 5.18 -18.63 30.79
C LEU A 237 6.59 -19.10 31.19
N ARG A 238 6.74 -20.30 31.76
CA ARG A 238 8.05 -20.89 32.04
C ARG A 238 8.82 -21.30 30.79
N ARG A 239 8.12 -21.60 29.66
CA ARG A 239 8.77 -21.90 28.37
C ARG A 239 9.22 -20.65 27.62
N ILE A 240 8.46 -19.56 27.71
CA ILE A 240 8.77 -18.27 27.03
C ILE A 240 9.89 -17.50 27.76
N GLY A 241 10.04 -17.68 29.07
CA GLY A 241 11.09 -17.01 29.87
C GLY A 241 12.46 -17.69 29.81
N ARG A 242 12.65 -18.74 29.02
CA ARG A 242 13.93 -19.47 28.83
C ARG A 242 14.44 -19.44 27.38
N ALA A 243 13.90 -18.59 26.50
CA ALA A 243 14.38 -18.38 25.13
C ALA A 243 14.97 -16.97 24.99
#